data_af8f243bb7acbdfce6e6d53444c814b5
#
_entry.id   af8f243bb7acbdfce6e6d53444c814b5
#
_cell.length_a   1.000
_cell.length_b   1.000
_cell.length_c   1.000
_cell.angle_alpha   90.00
_cell.angle_beta   90.00
_cell.angle_gamma   90.00
#
_symmetry.space_group_name_H-M   'P 1'
#
loop_
_entity.id
_entity.type
_entity.pdbx_description
1 polymer ?
#
loop_
_entity_poly.entity_id
_entity_poly.type
_entity_poly.pdbx_seq_one_letter_code
_entity_poly.pdbx_strand_id
1 'polypeptide(L)'
;MFIGEAPGRKGADRTRVPFSGDQSGQNLDRYLASIPLTRDQIFITSAALCNPRTPSGANRKPTQAEVANCSGFLKRTIELVNPQVIVTLGSVALDALKRIHYHELTLKEAIGKIHRWNERLLVPLYHPSPQVLASHRREEAQLRDYQVVAKALRKVQSRSASC
;
A
#
# COMPACT_ATOMS: atom_id res chain seq x y z
N MET A 1 -2.85 3.53 -7.36
CA MET A 1 -2.91 4.06 -5.97
C MET A 1 -2.23 3.09 -5.03
N PHE A 2 -1.39 3.57 -4.10
CA PHE A 2 -0.74 2.77 -3.07
C PHE A 2 -1.32 3.11 -1.70
N ILE A 3 -1.54 2.10 -0.85
CA ILE A 3 -2.10 2.24 0.50
C ILE A 3 -1.15 1.60 1.50
N GLY A 4 -0.56 2.40 2.38
CA GLY A 4 0.26 1.94 3.49
C GLY A 4 -0.52 1.69 4.77
N GLU A 5 0.18 1.40 5.86
CA GLU A 5 -0.40 1.16 7.19
C GLU A 5 -0.78 2.49 7.87
N ALA A 6 0.21 3.31 8.16
CA ALA A 6 0.09 4.60 8.85
C ALA A 6 1.35 5.45 8.63
N PRO A 7 1.30 6.78 8.84
CA PRO A 7 2.50 7.63 8.80
C PRO A 7 3.51 7.21 9.88
N GLY A 8 4.77 7.00 9.48
CA GLY A 8 5.85 6.71 10.42
C GLY A 8 6.43 7.98 11.04
N ARG A 9 6.81 7.94 12.33
CA ARG A 9 7.34 9.08 13.10
C ARG A 9 8.51 9.80 12.43
N LYS A 10 9.47 9.05 11.92
CA LYS A 10 10.67 9.60 11.25
C LYS A 10 10.43 9.91 9.78
N GLY A 11 9.37 9.36 9.19
CA GLY A 11 8.98 9.48 7.80
C GLY A 11 7.84 10.49 7.59
N ALA A 12 6.71 9.99 7.09
CA ALA A 12 5.56 10.78 6.67
C ALA A 12 4.96 11.70 7.74
N ASP A 13 4.99 11.32 9.03
CA ASP A 13 4.51 12.17 10.13
C ASP A 13 5.35 13.45 10.28
N ARG A 14 6.66 13.36 10.01
CA ARG A 14 7.59 14.49 10.04
C ARG A 14 7.58 15.29 8.74
N THR A 15 7.63 14.60 7.60
CA THR A 15 7.82 15.23 6.28
C THR A 15 6.52 15.72 5.66
N ARG A 16 5.36 15.22 6.13
CA ARG A 16 4.03 15.42 5.55
C ARG A 16 3.90 14.85 4.13
N VAL A 17 4.87 14.04 3.72
CA VAL A 17 4.86 13.33 2.43
C VAL A 17 4.83 11.81 2.68
N PRO A 18 3.85 11.08 2.16
CA PRO A 18 3.75 9.65 2.36
C PRO A 18 5.02 8.91 1.90
N PHE A 19 5.51 7.98 2.71
CA PHE A 19 6.73 7.20 2.43
C PHE A 19 7.95 8.08 2.08
N SER A 20 8.18 9.15 2.83
CA SER A 20 9.32 10.03 2.65
C SER A 20 10.03 10.28 3.97
N GLY A 21 11.36 10.37 3.95
CA GLY A 21 12.19 10.72 5.09
C GLY A 21 12.62 9.55 5.98
N ASP A 22 12.29 8.31 5.63
CA ASP A 22 12.73 7.11 6.34
C ASP A 22 13.13 5.97 5.39
N GLN A 23 13.65 4.87 5.95
CA GLN A 23 14.12 3.72 5.18
C GLN A 23 13.00 3.05 4.38
N SER A 24 11.77 3.04 4.90
CA SER A 24 10.62 2.47 4.17
C SER A 24 10.33 3.25 2.89
N GLY A 25 10.46 4.58 2.94
CA GLY A 25 10.35 5.44 1.76
C GLY A 25 11.44 5.17 0.73
N GLN A 26 12.70 5.07 1.18
CA GLN A 26 13.83 4.74 0.29
C GLN A 26 13.67 3.37 -0.37
N ASN A 27 13.19 2.37 0.38
CA ASN A 27 12.91 1.04 -0.16
C ASN A 27 11.78 1.09 -1.19
N LEU A 28 10.69 1.84 -0.91
CA LEU A 28 9.59 2.03 -1.87
C LEU A 28 10.11 2.65 -3.17
N ASP A 29 10.92 3.69 -3.10
CA ASP A 29 11.49 4.36 -4.28
C ASP A 29 12.34 3.39 -5.12
N ARG A 30 13.15 2.55 -4.45
CA ARG A 30 13.96 1.53 -5.11
C ARG A 30 13.11 0.46 -5.80
N TYR A 31 12.00 0.05 -5.18
CA TYR A 31 11.09 -0.93 -5.79
C TYR A 31 10.30 -0.33 -6.95
N LEU A 32 9.88 0.94 -6.85
CA LEU A 32 9.25 1.65 -7.98
C LEU A 32 10.23 1.78 -9.15
N ALA A 33 11.51 2.08 -8.91
CA ALA A 33 12.52 2.16 -9.95
C ALA A 33 12.79 0.82 -10.69
N SER A 34 12.36 -0.32 -10.11
CA SER A 34 12.46 -1.63 -10.76
C SER A 34 11.34 -1.93 -11.78
N ILE A 35 10.34 -1.05 -11.87
CA ILE A 35 9.19 -1.15 -12.78
C ILE A 35 8.99 0.17 -13.50
N PRO A 36 8.28 0.22 -14.64
CA PRO A 36 8.03 1.47 -15.38
C PRO A 36 6.95 2.32 -14.68
N LEU A 37 7.26 2.79 -13.46
CA LEU A 37 6.36 3.58 -12.64
C LEU A 37 7.17 4.51 -11.73
N THR A 38 6.88 5.79 -11.79
CA THR A 38 7.54 6.81 -10.96
C THR A 38 6.61 7.31 -9.85
N ARG A 39 7.16 7.97 -8.84
CA ARG A 39 6.40 8.42 -7.67
C ARG A 39 5.35 9.48 -8.03
N ASP A 40 5.60 10.33 -8.99
CA ASP A 40 4.68 11.36 -9.50
C ASP A 40 3.47 10.78 -10.27
N GLN A 41 3.56 9.55 -10.72
CA GLN A 41 2.48 8.83 -11.41
C GLN A 41 1.55 8.08 -10.45
N ILE A 42 1.82 8.11 -9.15
CA ILE A 42 1.05 7.34 -8.16
C ILE A 42 0.48 8.24 -7.08
N PHE A 43 -0.72 7.90 -6.61
CA PHE A 43 -1.28 8.46 -5.40
C PHE A 43 -0.95 7.52 -4.22
N ILE A 44 -0.42 8.06 -3.12
CA ILE A 44 -0.07 7.28 -1.93
C ILE A 44 -0.87 7.80 -0.74
N THR A 45 -1.49 6.89 0.01
CA THR A 45 -2.18 7.16 1.27
C THR A 45 -1.94 6.03 2.28
N SER A 46 -2.63 6.06 3.42
CA SER A 46 -2.52 5.05 4.47
C SER A 46 -3.90 4.65 5.01
N ALA A 47 -3.98 3.45 5.59
CA ALA A 47 -5.18 2.93 6.25
C ALA A 47 -5.54 3.76 7.51
N ALA A 48 -4.53 4.19 8.27
CA ALA A 48 -4.66 5.18 9.33
C ALA A 48 -3.94 6.47 8.93
N LEU A 49 -4.58 7.63 9.15
CA LEU A 49 -4.06 8.93 8.71
C LEU A 49 -3.20 9.63 9.78
N CYS A 50 -3.20 9.14 11.01
CA CYS A 50 -2.34 9.62 12.08
C CYS A 50 -1.24 8.59 12.41
N ASN A 51 -0.17 9.06 13.06
CA ASN A 51 0.91 8.17 13.53
C ASN A 51 0.51 7.53 14.87
N PRO A 52 0.23 6.22 14.94
CA PRO A 52 -0.02 5.54 16.20
C PRO A 52 1.30 5.37 16.97
N ARG A 53 1.32 5.82 18.23
CA ARG A 53 2.52 5.77 19.08
C ARG A 53 2.28 5.00 20.37
N THR A 54 3.36 4.40 20.86
CA THR A 54 3.42 3.89 22.25
C THR A 54 3.55 5.04 23.23
N PRO A 55 3.35 4.82 24.54
CA PRO A 55 3.65 5.83 25.56
C PRO A 55 5.10 6.35 25.52
N SER A 56 6.06 5.52 25.07
CA SER A 56 7.46 5.91 24.87
C SER A 56 7.69 6.70 23.55
N GLY A 57 6.65 6.96 22.76
CA GLY A 57 6.73 7.70 21.51
C GLY A 57 7.23 6.89 20.29
N ALA A 58 7.41 5.57 20.43
CA ALA A 58 7.75 4.72 19.29
C ALA A 58 6.52 4.44 18.40
N ASN A 59 6.75 4.14 17.13
CA ASN A 59 5.66 3.68 16.27
C ASN A 59 5.08 2.36 16.78
N ARG A 60 3.77 2.20 16.68
CA ARG A 60 3.06 0.93 16.89
C ARG A 60 2.11 0.67 15.73
N LYS A 61 1.64 -0.54 15.62
CA LYS A 61 0.55 -0.90 14.71
C LYS A 61 -0.74 -0.15 15.11
N PRO A 62 -1.51 0.40 14.16
CA PRO A 62 -2.80 0.99 14.47
C PRO A 62 -3.77 -0.06 15.01
N THR A 63 -4.60 0.34 15.94
CA THR A 63 -5.71 -0.48 16.45
C THR A 63 -6.81 -0.61 15.39
N GLN A 64 -7.68 -1.59 15.56
CA GLN A 64 -8.85 -1.76 14.68
C GLN A 64 -9.78 -0.54 14.73
N ALA A 65 -9.89 0.12 15.88
CA ALA A 65 -10.69 1.33 16.04
C ALA A 65 -10.08 2.52 15.27
N GLU A 66 -8.76 2.71 15.32
CA GLU A 66 -8.08 3.76 14.56
C GLU A 66 -8.23 3.57 13.05
N VAL A 67 -8.12 2.33 12.57
CA VAL A 67 -8.37 2.00 11.15
C VAL A 67 -9.84 2.22 10.79
N ALA A 68 -10.77 1.84 11.67
CA ALA A 68 -12.20 2.05 11.47
C ALA A 68 -12.56 3.55 11.35
N ASN A 69 -12.01 4.38 12.25
CA ASN A 69 -12.21 5.83 12.23
C ASN A 69 -11.70 6.49 10.93
N CYS A 70 -10.66 5.91 10.32
CA CYS A 70 -10.10 6.41 9.06
C CYS A 70 -10.76 5.80 7.81
N SER A 71 -11.58 4.76 7.95
CA SER A 71 -12.12 4.01 6.81
C SER A 71 -12.99 4.86 5.87
N GLY A 72 -13.77 5.80 6.41
CA GLY A 72 -14.57 6.74 5.64
C GLY A 72 -13.73 7.66 4.76
N PHE A 73 -12.60 8.16 5.28
CA PHE A 73 -11.65 8.96 4.51
C PHE A 73 -10.98 8.15 3.42
N LEU A 74 -10.56 6.92 3.73
CA LEU A 74 -9.96 6.02 2.73
C LEU A 74 -10.95 5.70 1.61
N LYS A 75 -12.20 5.38 1.95
CA LYS A 75 -13.29 5.16 0.97
C LYS A 75 -13.45 6.37 0.06
N ARG A 76 -13.60 7.56 0.64
CA ARG A 76 -13.77 8.80 -0.14
C ARG A 76 -12.56 9.10 -1.02
N THR A 77 -11.35 8.83 -0.55
CA THR A 77 -10.12 9.00 -1.34
C THR A 77 -10.09 8.03 -2.54
N ILE A 78 -10.48 6.78 -2.35
CA ILE A 78 -10.58 5.79 -3.44
C ILE A 78 -11.62 6.23 -4.49
N GLU A 79 -12.75 6.76 -4.05
CA GLU A 79 -13.80 7.29 -4.95
C GLU A 79 -13.30 8.48 -5.78
N LEU A 80 -12.63 9.45 -5.14
CA LEU A 80 -12.12 10.66 -5.79
C LEU A 80 -10.97 10.39 -6.75
N VAL A 81 -10.00 9.58 -6.32
CA VAL A 81 -8.84 9.20 -7.16
C VAL A 81 -9.25 8.24 -8.26
N ASN A 82 -10.29 7.45 -8.00
CA ASN A 82 -10.83 6.42 -8.90
C ASN A 82 -9.74 5.54 -9.57
N PRO A 83 -8.85 4.91 -8.78
CA PRO A 83 -7.73 4.17 -9.31
C PRO A 83 -8.20 2.87 -9.96
N GLN A 84 -7.64 2.53 -11.12
CA GLN A 84 -7.87 1.23 -11.76
C GLN A 84 -7.07 0.10 -11.08
N VAL A 85 -5.94 0.44 -10.47
CA VAL A 85 -5.08 -0.49 -9.72
C VAL A 85 -4.86 0.05 -8.31
N ILE A 86 -5.13 -0.78 -7.31
CA ILE A 86 -4.81 -0.53 -5.89
C ILE A 86 -3.71 -1.49 -5.48
N VAL A 87 -2.67 -0.96 -4.86
CA VAL A 87 -1.57 -1.73 -4.25
C VAL A 87 -1.63 -1.52 -2.73
N THR A 88 -1.78 -2.58 -1.95
CA THR A 88 -1.71 -2.50 -0.49
C THR A 88 -0.33 -2.93 0.01
N LEU A 89 0.25 -2.14 0.91
CA LEU A 89 1.57 -2.38 1.51
C LEU A 89 1.39 -2.87 2.95
N GLY A 90 1.33 -4.18 3.09
CA GLY A 90 1.15 -4.88 4.38
C GLY A 90 -0.29 -5.30 4.68
N SER A 91 -0.44 -6.10 5.74
CA SER A 91 -1.74 -6.69 6.12
C SER A 91 -2.75 -5.64 6.58
N VAL A 92 -2.33 -4.61 7.30
CA VAL A 92 -3.24 -3.55 7.80
C VAL A 92 -3.92 -2.82 6.65
N ALA A 93 -3.16 -2.47 5.61
CA ALA A 93 -3.72 -1.82 4.42
C ALA A 93 -4.67 -2.74 3.65
N LEU A 94 -4.34 -4.03 3.53
CA LEU A 94 -5.22 -5.01 2.91
C LEU A 94 -6.50 -5.19 3.72
N ASP A 95 -6.39 -5.36 5.05
CA ASP A 95 -7.56 -5.54 5.93
C ASP A 95 -8.45 -4.28 6.01
N ALA A 96 -7.89 -3.08 5.85
CA ALA A 96 -8.66 -1.84 5.82
C ALA A 96 -9.65 -1.82 4.64
N LEU A 97 -9.32 -2.43 3.51
CA LEU A 97 -10.20 -2.51 2.35
C LEU A 97 -11.46 -3.37 2.61
N LYS A 98 -11.39 -4.35 3.54
CA LYS A 98 -12.57 -5.16 3.96
C LYS A 98 -13.70 -4.30 4.53
N ARG A 99 -13.37 -3.15 5.13
CA ARG A 99 -14.38 -2.22 5.69
C ARG A 99 -15.09 -1.39 4.62
N ILE A 100 -14.54 -1.33 3.43
CA ILE A 100 -15.09 -0.56 2.29
C ILE A 100 -15.87 -1.49 1.37
N HIS A 101 -15.26 -2.61 1.02
CA HIS A 101 -15.87 -3.67 0.23
C HIS A 101 -15.26 -5.01 0.67
N TYR A 102 -16.11 -5.95 1.09
CA TYR A 102 -15.68 -7.21 1.70
C TYR A 102 -14.81 -8.06 0.76
N HIS A 103 -13.81 -8.74 1.33
CA HIS A 103 -12.99 -9.79 0.70
C HIS A 103 -12.40 -10.71 1.76
N GLU A 104 -12.04 -11.92 1.38
CA GLU A 104 -11.43 -12.92 2.27
C GLU A 104 -9.90 -13.03 2.14
N LEU A 105 -9.29 -12.17 1.34
CA LEU A 105 -7.85 -12.22 1.09
C LEU A 105 -7.05 -12.03 2.37
N THR A 106 -6.06 -12.91 2.56
CA THR A 106 -4.98 -12.73 3.54
C THR A 106 -3.69 -12.36 2.82
N LEU A 107 -2.82 -11.57 3.46
CA LEU A 107 -1.58 -11.16 2.81
C LEU A 107 -0.74 -12.36 2.38
N LYS A 108 -0.64 -13.40 3.21
CA LYS A 108 0.17 -14.60 2.95
C LYS A 108 -0.25 -15.34 1.66
N GLU A 109 -1.54 -15.41 1.39
CA GLU A 109 -2.10 -16.13 0.25
C GLU A 109 -2.22 -15.28 -1.01
N ALA A 110 -2.41 -13.97 -0.82
CA ALA A 110 -2.70 -13.01 -1.88
C ALA A 110 -1.46 -12.34 -2.47
N ILE A 111 -0.34 -12.38 -1.76
CA ILE A 111 0.89 -11.68 -2.17
C ILE A 111 1.39 -12.11 -3.55
N GLY A 112 1.86 -11.15 -4.31
CA GLY A 112 2.44 -11.39 -5.64
C GLY A 112 1.43 -11.89 -6.67
N LYS A 113 0.13 -11.63 -6.45
CA LYS A 113 -0.96 -11.99 -7.37
C LYS A 113 -1.84 -10.77 -7.65
N ILE A 114 -2.52 -10.79 -8.79
CA ILE A 114 -3.52 -9.79 -9.15
C ILE A 114 -4.89 -10.35 -8.78
N HIS A 115 -5.61 -9.63 -7.94
CA HIS A 115 -6.98 -9.95 -7.53
C HIS A 115 -7.96 -8.94 -8.12
N ARG A 116 -9.25 -9.27 -8.14
CA ARG A 116 -10.33 -8.31 -8.37
C ARG A 116 -10.89 -7.86 -7.03
N TRP A 117 -11.11 -6.56 -6.89
CA TRP A 117 -11.74 -5.97 -5.72
C TRP A 117 -12.51 -4.71 -6.13
N ASN A 118 -13.83 -4.71 -5.89
CA ASN A 118 -14.71 -3.57 -6.16
C ASN A 118 -14.43 -2.92 -7.54
N GLU A 119 -14.53 -3.71 -8.61
CA GLU A 119 -14.30 -3.35 -10.02
C GLU A 119 -12.86 -2.94 -10.39
N ARG A 120 -11.94 -2.98 -9.45
CA ARG A 120 -10.52 -2.62 -9.58
C ARG A 120 -9.62 -3.84 -9.55
N LEU A 121 -8.38 -3.67 -10.00
CA LEU A 121 -7.32 -4.64 -9.75
C LEU A 121 -6.67 -4.33 -8.39
N LEU A 122 -6.48 -5.36 -7.59
CA LEU A 122 -5.83 -5.29 -6.28
C LEU A 122 -4.56 -6.13 -6.28
N VAL A 123 -3.44 -5.54 -5.87
CA VAL A 123 -2.14 -6.21 -5.74
C VAL A 123 -1.65 -6.05 -4.31
N PRO A 124 -1.84 -7.06 -3.44
CA PRO A 124 -1.28 -7.07 -2.10
C PRO A 124 0.23 -7.32 -2.11
N LEU A 125 0.98 -6.47 -1.42
CA LEU A 125 2.44 -6.57 -1.26
C LEU A 125 2.81 -6.47 0.23
N TYR A 126 4.00 -6.95 0.59
CA TYR A 126 4.56 -6.67 1.91
C TYR A 126 4.95 -5.19 2.05
N HIS A 127 4.90 -4.70 3.29
CA HIS A 127 5.38 -3.36 3.62
C HIS A 127 6.89 -3.26 3.37
N PRO A 128 7.40 -2.17 2.75
CA PRO A 128 8.81 -2.02 2.42
C PRO A 128 9.70 -1.64 3.62
N SER A 129 9.30 -2.01 4.84
CA SER A 129 10.08 -1.69 6.05
C SER A 129 11.28 -2.60 6.24
N PRO A 130 12.35 -2.12 6.90
CA PRO A 130 13.51 -2.93 7.24
C PRO A 130 13.17 -4.19 8.04
N GLN A 131 12.17 -4.12 8.93
CA GLN A 131 11.72 -5.27 9.72
C GLN A 131 11.16 -6.38 8.83
N VAL A 132 10.37 -6.04 7.82
CA VAL A 132 9.83 -7.01 6.87
C VAL A 132 10.96 -7.63 6.04
N LEU A 133 11.92 -6.84 5.61
CA LEU A 133 13.08 -7.34 4.86
C LEU A 133 13.91 -8.34 5.68
N ALA A 134 14.07 -8.09 6.97
CA ALA A 134 14.85 -8.92 7.86
C ALA A 134 14.16 -10.25 8.24
N SER A 135 12.82 -10.27 8.33
CA SER A 135 12.10 -11.38 8.97
C SER A 135 11.02 -12.06 8.11
N HIS A 136 10.49 -11.41 7.08
CA HIS A 136 9.33 -11.92 6.35
C HIS A 136 9.55 -12.07 4.85
N ARG A 137 10.15 -11.07 4.19
CA ARG A 137 10.24 -11.04 2.72
C ARG A 137 11.49 -10.31 2.27
N ARG A 138 12.51 -11.07 1.85
CA ARG A 138 13.80 -10.53 1.37
C ARG A 138 13.61 -9.63 0.16
N GLU A 139 14.57 -8.76 -0.08
CA GLU A 139 14.52 -7.72 -1.12
C GLU A 139 14.26 -8.28 -2.52
N GLU A 140 14.97 -9.34 -2.91
CA GLU A 140 14.79 -9.94 -4.25
C GLU A 140 13.36 -10.48 -4.46
N ALA A 141 12.74 -10.98 -3.39
CA ALA A 141 11.34 -11.41 -3.46
C ALA A 141 10.39 -10.23 -3.56
N GLN A 142 10.64 -9.12 -2.86
CA GLN A 142 9.84 -7.91 -3.00
C GLN A 142 9.99 -7.30 -4.40
N LEU A 143 11.19 -7.24 -4.96
CA LEU A 143 11.40 -6.79 -6.35
C LEU A 143 10.60 -7.61 -7.37
N ARG A 144 10.55 -8.96 -7.19
CA ARG A 144 9.69 -9.82 -8.03
C ARG A 144 8.20 -9.52 -7.83
N ASP A 145 7.77 -9.23 -6.61
CA ASP A 145 6.37 -8.89 -6.32
C ASP A 145 5.96 -7.57 -6.99
N TYR A 146 6.85 -6.59 -7.06
CA TYR A 146 6.57 -5.33 -7.78
C TYR A 146 6.39 -5.52 -9.30
N GLN A 147 6.99 -6.55 -9.90
CA GLN A 147 6.71 -6.89 -11.31
C GLN A 147 5.24 -7.26 -11.54
N VAL A 148 4.52 -7.71 -10.50
CA VAL A 148 3.08 -7.96 -10.58
C VAL A 148 2.29 -6.66 -10.71
N VAL A 149 2.76 -5.57 -10.08
CA VAL A 149 2.18 -4.23 -10.27
C VAL A 149 2.30 -3.80 -11.73
N ALA A 150 3.50 -3.96 -12.33
CA ALA A 150 3.70 -3.67 -13.74
C ALA A 150 2.78 -4.50 -14.66
N LYS A 151 2.54 -5.78 -14.32
CA LYS A 151 1.58 -6.63 -15.05
C LYS A 151 0.14 -6.12 -14.91
N ALA A 152 -0.25 -5.67 -13.71
CA ALA A 152 -1.58 -5.12 -13.47
C ALA A 152 -1.81 -3.84 -14.29
N LEU A 153 -0.82 -2.95 -14.33
CA LEU A 153 -0.88 -1.71 -15.13
C LEU A 153 -1.05 -2.01 -16.63
N ARG A 154 -0.27 -2.94 -17.18
CA ARG A 154 -0.43 -3.35 -18.59
C ARG A 154 -1.81 -3.90 -18.91
N LYS A 155 -2.42 -4.69 -18.00
CA LYS A 155 -3.78 -5.21 -18.16
C LYS A 155 -4.85 -4.11 -18.24
N VAL A 156 -4.63 -3.00 -17.56
CA VAL A 156 -5.55 -1.86 -17.60
C VAL A 156 -5.38 -1.09 -18.89
N GLN A 157 -4.12 -0.79 -19.28
CA GLN A 157 -3.81 -0.06 -20.51
C GLN A 157 -4.34 -0.78 -21.77
N SER A 158 -4.20 -2.11 -21.85
CA SER A 158 -4.71 -2.89 -22.97
C SER A 158 -6.25 -2.84 -23.11
N ARG A 159 -6.97 -2.72 -21.97
CA ARG A 159 -8.44 -2.58 -21.99
C ARG A 159 -8.89 -1.20 -22.47
N SER A 160 -8.16 -0.15 -22.08
CA SER A 160 -8.47 1.22 -22.51
C SER A 160 -8.16 1.47 -24.01
N ALA A 161 -7.28 0.69 -24.61
CA ALA A 161 -6.94 0.77 -26.02
C ALA A 161 -7.92 0.00 -26.94
N SER A 162 -8.81 -0.82 -26.36
CA SER A 162 -9.77 -1.67 -27.10
C SER A 162 -11.21 -1.10 -27.06
N CYS A 163 -11.42 0.07 -26.50
CA CYS A 163 -12.65 0.87 -26.55
C CYS A 163 -12.48 2.10 -27.42
#